data_04d7e8df7e488017844d97fc08681b76
#
_entry.id   04d7e8df7e488017844d97fc08681b76
#
_cell.length_a   1.000
_cell.length_b   1.000
_cell.length_c   1.000
_cell.angle_alpha   90.00
_cell.angle_beta   90.00
_cell.angle_gamma   90.00
#
_symmetry.space_group_name_H-M   'P 1'
#
loop_
_entity.id
_entity.type
_entity.pdbx_description
1 polymer ?
#
loop_
_entity_poly.entity_id
_entity_poly.type
_entity_poly.pdbx_seq_one_letter_code
_entity_poly.pdbx_strand_id
1 'polypeptide(L)'
;MERYDRQMRVANIGKIGQEKLLSKTILIVGVGAIGSYAAEICARMGFGKLILIDRDYVELSNLQRQSLYTEQDALEKQAKAYAAQKALLLINSEIEVEYIVDDANMTSLTPFAKKIDYILDCTDNFMTRDFLNQFCFIHQIPWIFTSCAGNYANLMPIIPPDSACLHCLLGDIPQTNAASCDIVGVDGALIPIVAGMQVSLLTQMILNPDFTANTYYQIDNWQLNFQSLVVKKRPHCKGCSPEKVRSEVPFSKQTIALCGRDTVQFHLQNKSNYREIKQRLAEQKMLYTENPALLSFNYEKYQFVIFKNGRVLLHGTENLAEAKKIYQLFFN
;
A
#
# COMPACT_ATOMS: atom_id res chain seq x y z
N MET A 1 -24.26 2.57 15.66
CA MET A 1 -24.41 1.16 16.14
C MET A 1 -25.46 0.36 15.33
N GLU A 2 -26.53 0.97 14.85
CA GLU A 2 -27.52 0.29 13.98
C GLU A 2 -26.86 -0.31 12.70
N ARG A 3 -25.95 0.41 12.08
CA ARG A 3 -25.15 -0.02 10.92
C ARG A 3 -24.50 -1.40 11.12
N TYR A 4 -24.08 -1.71 12.35
CA TYR A 4 -23.32 -2.92 12.70
C TYR A 4 -24.18 -4.01 13.38
N ASP A 5 -25.52 -3.86 13.43
CA ASP A 5 -26.42 -4.77 14.15
C ASP A 5 -26.20 -6.25 13.76
N ARG A 6 -26.10 -6.53 12.47
CA ARG A 6 -25.89 -7.91 11.99
C ARG A 6 -24.54 -8.47 12.38
N GLN A 7 -23.49 -7.63 12.34
CA GLN A 7 -22.13 -8.01 12.75
C GLN A 7 -22.05 -8.26 14.25
N MET A 8 -22.72 -7.45 15.08
CA MET A 8 -22.75 -7.62 16.53
C MET A 8 -23.50 -8.89 17.00
N ARG A 9 -24.31 -9.50 16.15
CA ARG A 9 -24.96 -10.80 16.44
C ARG A 9 -24.01 -11.99 16.32
N VAL A 10 -22.85 -11.82 15.69
CA VAL A 10 -21.81 -12.86 15.64
C VAL A 10 -21.19 -12.98 17.03
N ALA A 11 -21.23 -14.19 17.62
CA ALA A 11 -20.82 -14.43 19.02
C ALA A 11 -19.39 -13.95 19.31
N ASN A 12 -18.47 -14.12 18.37
CA ASN A 12 -17.05 -13.73 18.53
C ASN A 12 -16.83 -12.22 18.41
N ILE A 13 -17.81 -11.44 17.95
CA ILE A 13 -17.74 -9.99 17.84
C ILE A 13 -18.53 -9.34 18.97
N GLY A 14 -19.85 -9.53 18.99
CA GLY A 14 -20.72 -8.93 19.99
C GLY A 14 -20.66 -7.38 19.99
N LYS A 15 -21.34 -6.76 20.92
CA LYS A 15 -21.29 -5.30 21.10
C LYS A 15 -19.91 -4.82 21.56
N ILE A 16 -19.31 -5.53 22.51
CA ILE A 16 -17.98 -5.19 23.05
C ILE A 16 -16.90 -5.29 21.96
N GLY A 17 -16.97 -6.32 21.11
CA GLY A 17 -16.05 -6.45 20.00
C GLY A 17 -16.20 -5.32 18.98
N GLN A 18 -17.44 -4.90 18.68
CA GLN A 18 -17.68 -3.76 17.80
C GLN A 18 -17.10 -2.45 18.37
N GLU A 19 -17.25 -2.22 19.66
CA GLU A 19 -16.67 -1.06 20.36
C GLU A 19 -15.13 -1.08 20.28
N LYS A 20 -14.51 -2.27 20.39
CA LYS A 20 -13.06 -2.43 20.17
C LYS A 20 -12.66 -2.09 18.75
N LEU A 21 -13.39 -2.56 17.73
CA LEU A 21 -13.08 -2.23 16.32
C LEU A 21 -13.17 -0.72 16.06
N LEU A 22 -14.22 -0.06 16.58
CA LEU A 22 -14.42 1.39 16.49
C LEU A 22 -13.30 2.21 17.16
N SER A 23 -12.57 1.64 18.11
CA SER A 23 -11.47 2.31 18.80
C SER A 23 -10.12 2.18 18.09
N LYS A 24 -10.03 1.40 17.01
CA LYS A 24 -8.75 1.07 16.37
C LYS A 24 -8.41 1.97 15.20
N THR A 25 -7.12 2.27 15.09
CA THR A 25 -6.50 2.96 13.95
C THR A 25 -5.70 1.97 13.12
N ILE A 26 -6.09 1.79 11.87
CA ILE A 26 -5.46 0.85 10.94
C ILE A 26 -4.73 1.62 9.84
N LEU A 27 -3.44 1.37 9.68
CA LEU A 27 -2.68 1.83 8.52
C LEU A 27 -2.77 0.78 7.41
N ILE A 28 -3.19 1.19 6.22
CA ILE A 28 -3.23 0.37 5.01
C ILE A 28 -2.13 0.87 4.08
N VAL A 29 -1.12 0.04 3.84
CA VAL A 29 0.03 0.36 2.99
C VAL A 29 -0.19 -0.24 1.61
N GLY A 30 -0.35 0.64 0.62
CA GLY A 30 -0.82 0.29 -0.72
C GLY A 30 -2.35 0.21 -0.79
N VAL A 31 -2.97 1.07 -1.62
CA VAL A 31 -4.42 1.05 -1.87
C VAL A 31 -4.70 0.58 -3.30
N GLY A 32 -3.91 -0.39 -3.74
CA GLY A 32 -4.06 -1.08 -5.02
C GLY A 32 -5.11 -2.19 -4.96
N ALA A 33 -4.79 -3.35 -5.55
CA ALA A 33 -5.71 -4.47 -5.65
C ALA A 33 -6.21 -4.93 -4.26
N ILE A 34 -5.32 -5.44 -3.41
CA ILE A 34 -5.69 -5.94 -2.08
C ILE A 34 -6.21 -4.80 -1.20
N GLY A 35 -5.48 -3.66 -1.18
CA GLY A 35 -5.77 -2.57 -0.26
C GLY A 35 -7.09 -1.86 -0.50
N SER A 36 -7.58 -1.78 -1.73
CA SER A 36 -8.90 -1.21 -2.02
C SER A 36 -10.01 -2.04 -1.38
N TYR A 37 -9.98 -3.37 -1.53
CA TYR A 37 -10.95 -4.26 -0.88
C TYR A 37 -10.77 -4.31 0.64
N ALA A 38 -9.54 -4.37 1.14
CA ALA A 38 -9.27 -4.39 2.58
C ALA A 38 -9.79 -3.12 3.25
N ALA A 39 -9.53 -1.93 2.66
CA ALA A 39 -10.02 -0.66 3.13
C ALA A 39 -11.56 -0.58 3.12
N GLU A 40 -12.19 -1.05 2.05
CA GLU A 40 -13.65 -1.12 1.93
C GLU A 40 -14.26 -2.01 3.01
N ILE A 41 -13.72 -3.20 3.22
CA ILE A 41 -14.19 -4.13 4.25
C ILE A 41 -14.00 -3.50 5.65
N CYS A 42 -12.85 -2.92 5.94
CA CYS A 42 -12.59 -2.24 7.21
C CYS A 42 -13.59 -1.09 7.46
N ALA A 43 -13.87 -0.27 6.45
CA ALA A 43 -14.84 0.81 6.56
C ALA A 43 -16.26 0.30 6.83
N ARG A 44 -16.70 -0.74 6.10
CA ARG A 44 -18.01 -1.38 6.30
C ARG A 44 -18.15 -2.05 7.66
N MET A 45 -17.08 -2.67 8.17
CA MET A 45 -17.03 -3.29 9.48
C MET A 45 -16.92 -2.27 10.64
N GLY A 46 -16.62 -0.99 10.35
CA GLY A 46 -16.56 0.07 11.35
C GLY A 46 -15.26 0.05 12.15
N PHE A 47 -14.11 -0.13 11.50
CA PHE A 47 -12.83 0.26 12.11
C PHE A 47 -12.81 1.79 12.22
N GLY A 48 -12.53 2.32 13.43
CA GLY A 48 -12.81 3.73 13.73
C GLY A 48 -11.97 4.71 12.94
N LYS A 49 -10.70 4.36 12.63
CA LYS A 49 -9.82 5.19 11.83
C LYS A 49 -9.00 4.40 10.85
N LEU A 50 -8.99 4.83 9.59
CA LEU A 50 -8.14 4.30 8.54
C LEU A 50 -7.13 5.37 8.11
N ILE A 51 -5.86 5.01 8.00
CA ILE A 51 -4.80 5.81 7.39
C ILE A 51 -4.38 5.07 6.13
N LEU A 52 -4.52 5.73 4.98
CA LEU A 52 -4.21 5.15 3.68
C LEU A 52 -2.91 5.75 3.16
N ILE A 53 -1.95 4.94 2.76
CA ILE A 53 -0.76 5.42 2.07
C ILE A 53 -0.59 4.71 0.74
N ASP A 54 -0.54 5.49 -0.33
CA ASP A 54 -0.25 5.00 -1.68
C ASP A 54 0.40 6.13 -2.49
N ARG A 55 1.38 5.78 -3.27
CA ARG A 55 2.16 6.72 -4.09
C ARG A 55 1.58 6.94 -5.49
N ASP A 56 0.71 6.06 -5.96
CA ASP A 56 0.28 6.00 -7.35
C ASP A 56 -1.07 6.72 -7.57
N TYR A 57 -1.41 6.90 -8.83
CA TYR A 57 -2.70 7.40 -9.29
C TYR A 57 -3.51 6.27 -9.95
N VAL A 58 -4.81 6.51 -10.15
CA VAL A 58 -5.73 5.56 -10.75
C VAL A 58 -5.54 5.52 -12.26
N GLU A 59 -5.46 4.31 -12.83
CA GLU A 59 -5.38 4.02 -14.26
C GLU A 59 -6.50 3.07 -14.68
N LEU A 60 -6.94 3.12 -15.94
CA LEU A 60 -7.98 2.22 -16.47
C LEU A 60 -7.62 0.74 -16.27
N SER A 61 -6.34 0.38 -16.42
CA SER A 61 -5.82 -0.97 -16.18
C SER A 61 -5.99 -1.48 -14.75
N ASN A 62 -6.28 -0.59 -13.80
CA ASN A 62 -6.48 -0.91 -12.40
C ASN A 62 -7.92 -1.37 -12.10
N LEU A 63 -8.91 -0.88 -12.84
CA LEU A 63 -10.34 -0.97 -12.49
C LEU A 63 -10.87 -2.41 -12.46
N GLN A 64 -10.25 -3.32 -13.20
CA GLN A 64 -10.66 -4.73 -13.21
C GLN A 64 -10.42 -5.46 -11.86
N ARG A 65 -9.63 -4.88 -10.93
CA ARG A 65 -9.26 -5.51 -9.65
C ARG A 65 -9.14 -4.56 -8.46
N GLN A 66 -9.48 -3.28 -8.59
CA GLN A 66 -9.40 -2.28 -7.52
C GLN A 66 -10.80 -1.67 -7.29
N SER A 67 -11.47 -2.07 -6.21
CA SER A 67 -12.92 -1.86 -6.01
C SER A 67 -13.33 -0.42 -5.74
N LEU A 68 -12.44 0.43 -5.22
CA LEU A 68 -12.78 1.79 -4.77
C LEU A 68 -12.75 2.83 -5.88
N TYR A 69 -12.34 2.46 -7.10
CA TYR A 69 -12.08 3.42 -8.18
C TYR A 69 -13.06 3.28 -9.34
N THR A 70 -13.28 4.41 -10.01
CA THR A 70 -14.16 4.54 -11.15
C THR A 70 -13.38 4.95 -12.41
N GLU A 71 -14.03 4.86 -13.58
CA GLU A 71 -13.46 5.38 -14.83
C GLU A 71 -13.18 6.89 -14.74
N GLN A 72 -14.02 7.64 -14.01
CA GLN A 72 -13.81 9.07 -13.80
C GLN A 72 -12.51 9.35 -13.02
N ASP A 73 -12.22 8.55 -11.98
CA ASP A 73 -10.96 8.69 -11.23
C ASP A 73 -9.74 8.41 -12.11
N ALA A 74 -9.85 7.46 -13.05
CA ALA A 74 -8.80 7.14 -14.01
C ALA A 74 -8.61 8.27 -15.05
N LEU A 75 -9.70 8.84 -15.58
CA LEU A 75 -9.66 9.96 -16.53
C LEU A 75 -9.01 11.21 -15.88
N GLU A 76 -9.36 11.48 -14.62
CA GLU A 76 -8.82 12.60 -13.85
C GLU A 76 -7.45 12.31 -13.22
N LYS A 77 -6.91 11.09 -13.39
CA LYS A 77 -5.66 10.64 -12.75
C LYS A 77 -5.64 10.94 -11.25
N GLN A 78 -6.73 10.64 -10.56
CA GLN A 78 -6.82 10.85 -9.13
C GLN A 78 -5.77 10.00 -8.40
N ALA A 79 -5.08 10.58 -7.40
CA ALA A 79 -4.20 9.81 -6.54
C ALA A 79 -5.00 8.72 -5.82
N LYS A 80 -4.52 7.47 -5.81
CA LYS A 80 -5.25 6.31 -5.26
C LYS A 80 -5.68 6.54 -3.82
N ALA A 81 -4.78 7.00 -2.95
CA ALA A 81 -5.10 7.24 -1.55
C ALA A 81 -6.19 8.31 -1.36
N TYR A 82 -6.19 9.35 -2.18
CA TYR A 82 -7.23 10.39 -2.15
C TYR A 82 -8.58 9.89 -2.69
N ALA A 83 -8.60 9.21 -3.83
CA ALA A 83 -9.81 8.64 -4.41
C ALA A 83 -10.45 7.62 -3.46
N ALA A 84 -9.62 6.75 -2.85
CA ALA A 84 -10.07 5.80 -1.85
C ALA A 84 -10.68 6.48 -0.62
N GLN A 85 -10.07 7.54 -0.07
CA GLN A 85 -10.66 8.31 1.04
C GLN A 85 -12.07 8.79 0.68
N LYS A 86 -12.24 9.42 -0.48
CA LYS A 86 -13.56 9.90 -0.95
C LYS A 86 -14.59 8.78 -1.01
N ALA A 87 -14.23 7.65 -1.63
CA ALA A 87 -15.11 6.50 -1.76
C ALA A 87 -15.50 5.91 -0.39
N LEU A 88 -14.53 5.76 0.53
CA LEU A 88 -14.76 5.21 1.85
C LEU A 88 -15.67 6.08 2.72
N LEU A 89 -15.54 7.41 2.66
CA LEU A 89 -16.41 8.34 3.38
C LEU A 89 -17.85 8.32 2.84
N LEU A 90 -18.07 7.98 1.57
CA LEU A 90 -19.41 7.73 1.01
C LEU A 90 -19.99 6.39 1.50
N ILE A 91 -19.12 5.38 1.73
CA ILE A 91 -19.52 4.07 2.26
C ILE A 91 -19.88 4.17 3.75
N ASN A 92 -19.04 4.85 4.54
CA ASN A 92 -19.25 5.00 5.97
C ASN A 92 -18.73 6.36 6.48
N SER A 93 -19.65 7.28 6.73
CA SER A 93 -19.36 8.62 7.23
C SER A 93 -19.08 8.68 8.74
N GLU A 94 -19.22 7.57 9.47
CA GLU A 94 -19.00 7.51 10.92
C GLU A 94 -17.54 7.21 11.30
N ILE A 95 -16.68 6.87 10.32
CA ILE A 95 -15.26 6.59 10.52
C ILE A 95 -14.38 7.77 10.08
N GLU A 96 -13.17 7.82 10.64
CA GLU A 96 -12.15 8.74 10.15
C GLU A 96 -11.30 8.09 9.06
N VAL A 97 -11.03 8.83 7.98
CA VAL A 97 -10.11 8.36 6.92
C VAL A 97 -9.11 9.46 6.60
N GLU A 98 -7.83 9.20 6.88
CA GLU A 98 -6.70 10.04 6.45
C GLU A 98 -6.02 9.42 5.22
N TYR A 99 -5.44 10.25 4.35
CA TYR A 99 -4.69 9.77 3.20
C TYR A 99 -3.32 10.43 3.07
N ILE A 100 -2.36 9.67 2.56
CA ILE A 100 -0.98 10.09 2.31
C ILE A 100 -0.61 9.67 0.88
N VAL A 101 -0.27 10.65 0.03
CA VAL A 101 0.21 10.38 -1.34
C VAL A 101 1.73 10.39 -1.32
N ASP A 102 2.33 9.29 -0.92
CA ASP A 102 3.78 9.14 -0.82
C ASP A 102 4.19 7.66 -0.79
N ASP A 103 5.51 7.41 -0.88
CA ASP A 103 6.10 6.11 -0.58
C ASP A 103 6.03 5.82 0.92
N ALA A 104 5.75 4.56 1.28
CA ALA A 104 5.88 4.11 2.66
C ALA A 104 7.36 4.01 3.04
N ASN A 105 7.82 4.91 3.90
CA ASN A 105 9.19 5.00 4.39
C ASN A 105 9.23 5.62 5.80
N MET A 106 10.42 5.69 6.42
CA MET A 106 10.56 6.24 7.77
C MET A 106 10.03 7.68 7.88
N THR A 107 10.28 8.52 6.87
CA THR A 107 9.86 9.94 6.89
C THR A 107 8.33 10.07 6.83
N SER A 108 7.67 9.27 6.00
CA SER A 108 6.22 9.34 5.80
C SER A 108 5.44 8.68 6.95
N LEU A 109 5.96 7.62 7.59
CA LEU A 109 5.23 6.83 8.58
C LEU A 109 5.56 7.16 10.04
N THR A 110 6.79 7.62 10.37
CA THR A 110 7.15 7.94 11.76
C THR A 110 6.21 8.93 12.46
N PRO A 111 5.66 9.97 11.78
CA PRO A 111 4.70 10.88 12.42
C PRO A 111 3.42 10.20 12.91
N PHE A 112 3.09 9.05 12.35
CA PHE A 112 1.87 8.28 12.67
C PHE A 112 2.13 7.08 13.59
N ALA A 113 3.38 6.67 13.78
CA ALA A 113 3.74 5.41 14.46
C ALA A 113 3.05 5.22 15.82
N LYS A 114 2.93 6.29 16.64
CA LYS A 114 2.27 6.24 17.95
C LYS A 114 0.74 6.18 17.89
N LYS A 115 0.14 6.43 16.72
CA LYS A 115 -1.31 6.46 16.53
C LYS A 115 -1.84 5.18 15.88
N ILE A 116 -0.95 4.37 15.30
CA ILE A 116 -1.29 3.16 14.56
C ILE A 116 -1.36 1.98 15.52
N ASP A 117 -2.50 1.30 15.54
CA ASP A 117 -2.66 0.05 16.29
C ASP A 117 -2.20 -1.17 15.47
N TYR A 118 -2.51 -1.20 14.17
CA TYR A 118 -2.21 -2.32 13.26
C TYR A 118 -1.87 -1.83 11.85
N ILE A 119 -1.06 -2.61 11.13
CA ILE A 119 -0.73 -2.33 9.72
C ILE A 119 -1.19 -3.50 8.84
N LEU A 120 -1.86 -3.18 7.74
CA LEU A 120 -2.15 -4.10 6.64
C LEU A 120 -1.16 -3.83 5.50
N ASP A 121 -0.32 -4.81 5.20
CA ASP A 121 0.53 -4.79 4.01
C ASP A 121 -0.29 -5.23 2.80
N CYS A 122 -0.53 -4.29 1.91
CA CYS A 122 -1.22 -4.50 0.64
C CYS A 122 -0.32 -4.12 -0.55
N THR A 123 0.99 -4.15 -0.34
CA THR A 123 1.99 -3.77 -1.33
C THR A 123 2.30 -4.92 -2.29
N ASP A 124 2.91 -4.56 -3.42
CA ASP A 124 3.30 -5.50 -4.49
C ASP A 124 4.82 -5.70 -4.61
N ASN A 125 5.61 -5.12 -3.68
CA ASN A 125 7.06 -5.16 -3.77
C ASN A 125 7.74 -5.52 -2.45
N PHE A 126 8.86 -6.25 -2.57
CA PHE A 126 9.59 -6.74 -1.41
C PHE A 126 10.39 -5.67 -0.65
N MET A 127 10.78 -4.57 -1.30
CA MET A 127 11.49 -3.48 -0.62
C MET A 127 10.61 -2.81 0.44
N THR A 128 9.34 -2.52 0.09
CA THR A 128 8.39 -1.97 1.05
C THR A 128 8.07 -2.98 2.17
N ARG A 129 7.97 -4.27 1.85
CA ARG A 129 7.76 -5.33 2.86
C ARG A 129 8.91 -5.46 3.83
N ASP A 130 10.15 -5.36 3.34
CA ASP A 130 11.35 -5.36 4.20
C ASP A 130 11.36 -4.13 5.12
N PHE A 131 11.06 -2.96 4.55
CA PHE A 131 10.88 -1.74 5.33
C PHE A 131 9.79 -1.90 6.40
N LEU A 132 8.60 -2.41 6.05
CA LEU A 132 7.50 -2.63 7.00
C LEU A 132 7.90 -3.61 8.11
N ASN A 133 8.60 -4.69 7.78
CA ASN A 133 9.09 -5.64 8.77
C ASN A 133 9.98 -4.96 9.81
N GLN A 134 10.86 -4.05 9.39
CA GLN A 134 11.75 -3.29 10.29
C GLN A 134 11.00 -2.22 11.07
N PHE A 135 10.15 -1.43 10.38
CA PHE A 135 9.34 -0.37 11.00
C PHE A 135 8.42 -0.93 12.08
N CYS A 136 7.71 -2.02 11.80
CA CYS A 136 6.82 -2.68 12.74
C CYS A 136 7.60 -3.26 13.93
N PHE A 137 8.80 -3.81 13.71
CA PHE A 137 9.63 -4.31 14.79
C PHE A 137 10.12 -3.18 15.71
N ILE A 138 10.61 -2.05 15.14
CA ILE A 138 11.09 -0.89 15.92
C ILE A 138 9.97 -0.29 16.77
N HIS A 139 8.78 -0.15 16.19
CA HIS A 139 7.63 0.49 16.84
C HIS A 139 6.71 -0.49 17.56
N GLN A 140 7.01 -1.80 17.52
CA GLN A 140 6.21 -2.88 18.11
C GLN A 140 4.76 -2.87 17.63
N ILE A 141 4.53 -2.58 16.34
CA ILE A 141 3.20 -2.52 15.74
C ILE A 141 2.89 -3.87 15.09
N PRO A 142 1.81 -4.56 15.50
CA PRO A 142 1.34 -5.76 14.83
C PRO A 142 0.93 -5.48 13.39
N TRP A 143 1.23 -6.40 12.48
CA TRP A 143 0.91 -6.23 11.07
C TRP A 143 0.60 -7.55 10.37
N ILE A 144 -0.02 -7.48 9.20
CA ILE A 144 -0.34 -8.65 8.40
C ILE A 144 0.34 -8.51 7.05
N PHE A 145 1.34 -9.37 6.82
CA PHE A 145 1.95 -9.57 5.51
C PHE A 145 0.93 -10.20 4.57
N THR A 146 0.80 -9.65 3.35
CA THR A 146 -0.05 -10.21 2.31
C THR A 146 0.59 -10.05 0.94
N SER A 147 0.49 -11.08 0.10
CA SER A 147 0.96 -11.03 -1.28
C SER A 147 0.05 -11.84 -2.20
N CYS A 148 -0.11 -11.36 -3.44
CA CYS A 148 -0.80 -12.05 -4.52
C CYS A 148 0.04 -12.02 -5.79
N ALA A 149 0.07 -13.14 -6.53
CA ALA A 149 0.63 -13.23 -7.87
C ALA A 149 0.01 -14.41 -8.62
N GLY A 150 -0.41 -14.21 -9.86
CA GLY A 150 -1.14 -15.22 -10.62
C GLY A 150 -2.41 -15.66 -9.89
N ASN A 151 -2.52 -16.95 -9.61
CA ASN A 151 -3.62 -17.56 -8.87
C ASN A 151 -3.29 -17.82 -7.39
N TYR A 152 -2.14 -17.35 -6.91
CA TYR A 152 -1.67 -17.61 -5.56
C TYR A 152 -1.73 -16.37 -4.68
N ALA A 153 -2.13 -16.57 -3.42
CA ALA A 153 -2.02 -15.56 -2.38
C ALA A 153 -1.41 -16.14 -1.10
N ASN A 154 -0.76 -15.26 -0.35
CA ASN A 154 -0.11 -15.62 0.89
C ASN A 154 -0.39 -14.56 1.96
N LEU A 155 -0.62 -15.01 3.21
CA LEU A 155 -0.84 -14.15 4.35
C LEU A 155 -0.08 -14.67 5.57
N MET A 156 0.40 -13.75 6.39
CA MET A 156 0.98 -14.09 7.69
C MET A 156 0.76 -12.93 8.67
N PRO A 157 0.04 -13.14 9.78
CA PRO A 157 0.02 -12.18 10.88
C PRO A 157 1.36 -12.19 11.60
N ILE A 158 1.85 -11.01 11.95
CA ILE A 158 3.14 -10.81 12.63
C ILE A 158 2.94 -9.88 13.81
N ILE A 159 3.34 -10.32 15.02
CA ILE A 159 3.27 -9.55 16.27
C ILE A 159 4.68 -9.39 16.82
N PRO A 160 5.34 -8.26 16.56
CA PRO A 160 6.66 -7.99 17.12
C PRO A 160 6.61 -7.74 18.65
N PRO A 161 7.57 -8.18 19.44
CA PRO A 161 8.72 -9.00 19.06
C PRO A 161 8.45 -10.52 19.14
N ASP A 162 7.23 -10.95 19.47
CA ASP A 162 6.92 -12.29 19.97
C ASP A 162 6.84 -13.34 18.87
N SER A 163 6.28 -12.98 17.71
CA SER A 163 6.11 -13.93 16.61
C SER A 163 7.30 -14.02 15.67
N ALA A 164 7.27 -15.01 14.77
CA ALA A 164 8.14 -15.04 13.60
C ALA A 164 7.89 -13.81 12.72
N CYS A 165 8.94 -13.23 12.17
CA CYS A 165 8.86 -12.08 11.26
C CYS A 165 8.95 -12.53 9.78
N LEU A 166 8.85 -11.58 8.84
CA LEU A 166 8.93 -11.90 7.41
C LEU A 166 10.27 -12.56 7.02
N HIS A 167 11.40 -12.14 7.62
CA HIS A 167 12.69 -12.82 7.41
C HIS A 167 12.75 -14.22 8.02
N CYS A 168 11.96 -14.51 9.06
CA CYS A 168 11.86 -15.89 9.58
C CYS A 168 11.19 -16.81 8.56
N LEU A 169 10.22 -16.30 7.80
CA LEU A 169 9.53 -17.01 6.74
C LEU A 169 10.41 -17.16 5.49
N LEU A 170 10.89 -16.05 4.92
CA LEU A 170 11.51 -16.00 3.60
C LEU A 170 13.04 -16.20 3.63
N GLY A 171 13.69 -16.00 4.76
CA GLY A 171 15.14 -15.90 4.82
C GLY A 171 15.61 -14.53 4.38
N ASP A 172 16.48 -14.48 3.37
CA ASP A 172 16.87 -13.22 2.74
C ASP A 172 15.75 -12.76 1.81
N ILE A 173 15.24 -11.55 2.05
CA ILE A 173 14.16 -10.98 1.25
C ILE A 173 14.71 -10.60 -0.13
N PRO A 174 14.09 -11.06 -1.22
CA PRO A 174 14.52 -10.70 -2.57
C PRO A 174 14.50 -9.19 -2.79
N GLN A 175 15.59 -8.65 -3.32
CA GLN A 175 15.67 -7.22 -3.68
C GLN A 175 15.16 -6.94 -5.11
N THR A 176 14.68 -7.99 -5.81
CA THR A 176 14.16 -7.89 -7.18
C THR A 176 12.64 -8.09 -7.18
N ASN A 177 11.95 -7.34 -8.04
CA ASN A 177 10.50 -7.44 -8.24
C ASN A 177 10.13 -8.46 -9.35
N ALA A 178 10.98 -9.44 -9.65
CA ALA A 178 10.78 -10.40 -10.75
C ALA A 178 9.45 -11.18 -10.71
N ALA A 179 8.80 -11.26 -9.55
CA ALA A 179 7.50 -11.90 -9.35
C ALA A 179 6.40 -10.91 -8.98
N SER A 180 6.52 -9.64 -9.41
CA SER A 180 5.45 -8.63 -9.15
C SER A 180 4.18 -8.95 -9.95
N CYS A 181 3.04 -8.50 -9.44
CA CYS A 181 1.75 -8.61 -10.13
C CYS A 181 1.77 -7.96 -11.53
N ASP A 182 2.61 -6.96 -11.75
CA ASP A 182 2.75 -6.29 -13.05
C ASP A 182 3.37 -7.20 -14.12
N ILE A 183 4.18 -8.19 -13.72
CA ILE A 183 4.84 -9.12 -14.65
C ILE A 183 4.03 -10.42 -14.82
N VAL A 184 3.56 -11.00 -13.70
CA VAL A 184 2.89 -12.31 -13.69
C VAL A 184 1.38 -12.17 -13.92
N GLY A 185 0.82 -10.98 -13.65
CA GLY A 185 -0.63 -10.77 -13.56
C GLY A 185 -1.20 -11.26 -12.24
N VAL A 186 -2.50 -11.09 -12.05
CA VAL A 186 -3.23 -11.56 -10.87
C VAL A 186 -4.69 -11.85 -11.22
N ASP A 187 -5.20 -12.96 -10.72
CA ASP A 187 -6.62 -13.31 -10.82
C ASP A 187 -7.47 -12.32 -10.01
N GLY A 188 -8.37 -11.61 -10.70
CA GLY A 188 -9.23 -10.60 -10.07
C GLY A 188 -10.17 -11.18 -9.01
N ALA A 189 -10.59 -12.45 -9.14
CA ALA A 189 -11.43 -13.12 -8.16
C ALA A 189 -10.69 -13.49 -6.86
N LEU A 190 -9.36 -13.70 -6.92
CA LEU A 190 -8.54 -13.98 -5.76
C LEU A 190 -8.44 -12.77 -4.82
N ILE A 191 -8.47 -11.55 -5.36
CA ILE A 191 -8.23 -10.32 -4.61
C ILE A 191 -9.22 -10.11 -3.45
N PRO A 192 -10.55 -10.13 -3.67
CA PRO A 192 -11.51 -9.99 -2.56
C PRO A 192 -11.43 -11.12 -1.54
N ILE A 193 -11.06 -12.33 -1.96
CA ILE A 193 -10.88 -13.48 -1.04
C ILE A 193 -9.75 -13.18 -0.07
N VAL A 194 -8.58 -12.81 -0.58
CA VAL A 194 -7.40 -12.57 0.26
C VAL A 194 -7.56 -11.32 1.12
N ALA A 195 -8.19 -10.26 0.61
CA ALA A 195 -8.49 -9.06 1.39
C ALA A 195 -9.47 -9.36 2.54
N GLY A 196 -10.52 -10.17 2.27
CA GLY A 196 -11.44 -10.65 3.30
C GLY A 196 -10.74 -11.47 4.38
N MET A 197 -9.82 -12.35 4.00
CA MET A 197 -9.02 -13.11 4.96
C MET A 197 -8.05 -12.24 5.77
N GLN A 198 -7.42 -11.24 5.13
CA GLN A 198 -6.55 -10.29 5.82
C GLN A 198 -7.31 -9.53 6.90
N VAL A 199 -8.50 -9.02 6.60
CA VAL A 199 -9.34 -8.30 7.57
C VAL A 199 -9.92 -9.24 8.61
N SER A 200 -10.20 -10.51 8.27
CA SER A 200 -10.61 -11.52 9.24
C SER A 200 -9.50 -11.82 10.26
N LEU A 201 -8.25 -11.98 9.81
CA LEU A 201 -7.09 -12.14 10.70
C LEU A 201 -6.91 -10.90 11.58
N LEU A 202 -7.02 -9.69 11.02
CA LEU A 202 -6.98 -8.45 11.79
C LEU A 202 -8.04 -8.42 12.89
N THR A 203 -9.27 -8.79 12.55
CA THR A 203 -10.39 -8.87 13.52
C THR A 203 -10.09 -9.86 14.65
N GLN A 204 -9.52 -11.03 14.32
CA GLN A 204 -9.12 -12.01 15.31
C GLN A 204 -7.99 -11.49 16.21
N MET A 205 -6.97 -10.82 15.64
CA MET A 205 -5.88 -10.20 16.42
C MET A 205 -6.39 -9.17 17.43
N ILE A 206 -7.48 -8.47 17.13
CA ILE A 206 -8.07 -7.46 18.00
C ILE A 206 -8.98 -8.08 19.07
N LEU A 207 -9.76 -9.07 18.69
CA LEU A 207 -10.86 -9.57 19.54
C LEU A 207 -10.50 -10.81 20.34
N ASN A 208 -9.57 -11.63 19.85
CA ASN A 208 -9.17 -12.86 20.54
C ASN A 208 -7.90 -12.61 21.38
N PRO A 209 -7.98 -12.59 22.71
CA PRO A 209 -6.82 -12.41 23.59
C PRO A 209 -5.80 -13.55 23.49
N ASP A 210 -6.24 -14.74 23.07
CA ASP A 210 -5.39 -15.92 22.91
C ASP A 210 -4.85 -16.07 21.47
N PHE A 211 -4.99 -15.03 20.64
CA PHE A 211 -4.51 -15.07 19.28
C PHE A 211 -2.98 -15.22 19.22
N THR A 212 -2.52 -16.24 18.51
CA THR A 212 -1.09 -16.47 18.27
C THR A 212 -0.76 -16.24 16.81
N ALA A 213 0.13 -15.27 16.54
CA ALA A 213 0.72 -15.09 15.22
C ALA A 213 1.85 -16.11 15.07
N ASN A 214 1.89 -16.85 14.03
CA ASN A 214 2.98 -17.73 13.56
C ASN A 214 2.46 -18.66 12.46
N THR A 215 1.23 -18.45 12.00
CA THR A 215 0.66 -19.24 10.93
C THR A 215 0.76 -18.48 9.62
N TYR A 216 1.42 -19.09 8.66
CA TYR A 216 1.44 -18.66 7.28
C TYR A 216 0.34 -19.39 6.52
N TYR A 217 -0.45 -18.64 5.77
CA TYR A 217 -1.55 -19.15 4.96
C TYR A 217 -1.21 -19.00 3.50
N GLN A 218 -1.48 -20.03 2.71
CA GLN A 218 -1.35 -20.03 1.26
C GLN A 218 -2.68 -20.43 0.62
N ILE A 219 -3.04 -19.72 -0.42
CA ILE A 219 -4.24 -19.96 -1.22
C ILE A 219 -3.80 -20.24 -2.65
N ASP A 220 -4.28 -21.34 -3.23
CA ASP A 220 -4.31 -21.59 -4.68
C ASP A 220 -5.77 -21.44 -5.14
N ASN A 221 -6.09 -20.29 -5.73
CA ASN A 221 -7.46 -19.98 -6.13
C ASN A 221 -7.94 -20.82 -7.31
N TRP A 222 -7.03 -21.27 -8.17
CA TRP A 222 -7.40 -22.11 -9.31
C TRP A 222 -7.81 -23.51 -8.89
N GLN A 223 -7.12 -24.07 -7.91
CA GLN A 223 -7.43 -25.39 -7.35
C GLN A 223 -8.40 -25.33 -6.16
N LEU A 224 -8.83 -24.13 -5.76
CA LEU A 224 -9.63 -23.87 -4.54
C LEU A 224 -9.01 -24.57 -3.30
N ASN A 225 -7.68 -24.53 -3.22
CA ASN A 225 -6.92 -25.16 -2.15
C ASN A 225 -6.41 -24.10 -1.16
N PHE A 226 -6.53 -24.44 0.11
CA PHE A 226 -6.11 -23.60 1.21
C PHE A 226 -5.20 -24.39 2.15
N GLN A 227 -4.00 -23.86 2.39
CA GLN A 227 -2.99 -24.50 3.25
C GLN A 227 -2.52 -23.55 4.34
N SER A 228 -2.15 -24.11 5.47
CA SER A 228 -1.53 -23.35 6.56
C SER A 228 -0.30 -24.06 7.09
N LEU A 229 0.73 -23.27 7.41
CA LEU A 229 2.02 -23.76 7.92
C LEU A 229 2.41 -22.94 9.15
N VAL A 230 2.92 -23.60 10.18
CA VAL A 230 3.48 -22.91 11.36
C VAL A 230 4.90 -22.46 11.06
N VAL A 231 5.16 -21.17 11.16
CA VAL A 231 6.48 -20.56 10.97
C VAL A 231 7.14 -20.33 12.32
N LYS A 232 8.29 -20.95 12.54
CA LYS A 232 9.06 -20.77 13.78
C LYS A 232 9.99 -19.57 13.69
N LYS A 233 10.08 -18.82 14.79
CA LYS A 233 11.07 -17.75 14.92
C LYS A 233 12.48 -18.31 14.80
N ARG A 234 13.30 -17.73 13.92
CA ARG A 234 14.68 -18.21 13.71
C ARG A 234 15.63 -17.58 14.73
N PRO A 235 16.52 -18.35 15.38
CA PRO A 235 17.63 -17.78 16.15
C PRO A 235 18.48 -16.87 15.24
N HIS A 236 18.94 -15.74 15.76
CA HIS A 236 19.79 -14.77 15.04
C HIS A 236 19.21 -14.26 13.70
N CYS A 237 17.86 -14.19 13.60
CA CYS A 237 17.19 -13.68 12.42
C CYS A 237 17.59 -12.24 12.09
N LYS A 238 17.95 -11.94 10.84
CA LYS A 238 18.37 -10.60 10.39
C LYS A 238 17.26 -9.55 10.55
N GLY A 239 15.98 -9.95 10.47
CA GLY A 239 14.84 -9.06 10.50
C GLY A 239 14.20 -8.83 11.87
N CYS A 240 14.51 -9.66 12.89
CA CYS A 240 13.91 -9.53 14.22
C CYS A 240 14.87 -9.83 15.39
N SER A 241 16.19 -9.87 15.14
CA SER A 241 17.19 -9.88 16.21
C SER A 241 17.45 -8.47 16.70
N PRO A 242 17.35 -8.18 18.01
CA PRO A 242 17.56 -6.82 18.55
C PRO A 242 18.89 -6.19 18.17
N GLU A 243 19.91 -7.01 17.94
CA GLU A 243 21.27 -6.58 17.57
C GLU A 243 21.37 -6.05 16.13
N LYS A 244 20.44 -6.41 15.24
CA LYS A 244 20.52 -6.13 13.79
C LYS A 244 19.49 -5.08 13.30
N VAL A 245 18.45 -4.83 14.05
CA VAL A 245 17.36 -3.90 13.69
C VAL A 245 17.76 -2.41 13.77
N ARG A 246 18.98 -2.10 14.20
CA ARG A 246 19.45 -0.73 14.43
C ARG A 246 20.00 0.02 13.22
N SER A 247 20.13 -0.62 12.08
CA SER A 247 20.56 0.06 10.86
C SER A 247 19.36 0.71 10.17
N GLU A 248 19.30 2.03 10.20
CA GLU A 248 18.40 2.79 9.33
C GLU A 248 18.58 2.32 7.89
N VAL A 249 17.51 1.84 7.26
CA VAL A 249 17.53 1.55 5.83
C VAL A 249 17.49 2.91 5.12
N PRO A 250 18.57 3.32 4.45
CA PRO A 250 18.55 4.59 3.74
C PRO A 250 17.58 4.45 2.57
N PHE A 251 16.45 5.14 2.65
CA PHE A 251 15.58 5.33 1.49
C PHE A 251 16.29 6.29 0.52
N SER A 252 16.92 5.75 -0.50
CA SER A 252 17.57 6.59 -1.52
C SER A 252 16.52 7.13 -2.48
N LYS A 253 16.41 8.46 -2.59
CA LYS A 253 15.67 9.16 -3.65
C LYS A 253 16.40 9.03 -4.98
N GLN A 254 16.61 7.80 -5.45
CA GLN A 254 17.31 7.56 -6.71
C GLN A 254 16.37 7.68 -7.91
N THR A 255 16.92 8.09 -9.05
CA THR A 255 16.25 7.94 -10.35
C THR A 255 16.18 6.45 -10.67
N ILE A 256 14.99 5.88 -10.83
CA ILE A 256 14.77 4.45 -10.98
C ILE A 256 13.86 4.21 -12.20
N ALA A 257 14.24 3.28 -13.07
CA ALA A 257 13.33 2.74 -14.07
C ALA A 257 12.35 1.79 -13.37
N LEU A 258 11.06 1.96 -13.64
CA LEU A 258 10.01 1.10 -13.10
C LEU A 258 9.79 -0.03 -14.10
N CYS A 259 10.32 -1.22 -13.78
CA CYS A 259 10.23 -2.39 -14.66
C CYS A 259 8.78 -2.73 -15.03
N GLY A 260 8.55 -2.99 -16.33
CA GLY A 260 7.24 -3.40 -16.85
C GLY A 260 6.21 -2.28 -17.02
N ARG A 261 6.61 -1.01 -16.89
CA ARG A 261 5.69 0.15 -17.03
C ARG A 261 6.12 1.21 -18.04
N ASP A 262 7.17 0.97 -18.85
CA ASP A 262 7.76 2.00 -19.74
C ASP A 262 7.91 3.36 -19.06
N THR A 263 8.41 3.37 -17.80
CA THR A 263 8.37 4.55 -16.92
C THR A 263 9.66 4.73 -16.16
N VAL A 264 10.16 5.97 -16.10
CA VAL A 264 11.27 6.36 -15.23
C VAL A 264 10.79 7.33 -14.16
N GLN A 265 11.16 7.05 -12.92
CA GLN A 265 10.86 7.90 -11.77
C GLN A 265 12.04 8.83 -11.48
N PHE A 266 11.73 10.11 -11.27
CA PHE A 266 12.64 11.16 -10.78
C PHE A 266 12.10 11.79 -9.50
N HIS A 267 12.94 12.56 -8.83
CA HIS A 267 12.55 13.43 -7.72
C HIS A 267 13.03 14.85 -7.98
N LEU A 268 12.15 15.83 -7.81
CA LEU A 268 12.50 17.24 -7.86
C LEU A 268 13.47 17.58 -6.72
N GLN A 269 14.50 18.35 -7.02
CA GLN A 269 15.46 18.80 -6.01
C GLN A 269 14.84 19.77 -5.01
N ASN A 270 13.89 20.62 -5.46
CA ASN A 270 13.16 21.58 -4.65
C ASN A 270 11.66 21.53 -4.91
N LYS A 271 10.83 21.66 -3.85
CA LYS A 271 9.36 21.74 -3.97
C LYS A 271 8.87 23.01 -4.70
N SER A 272 9.69 24.08 -4.77
CA SER A 272 9.40 25.28 -5.58
C SER A 272 9.24 24.97 -7.06
N ASN A 273 9.95 23.96 -7.55
CA ASN A 273 9.94 23.57 -8.96
C ASN A 273 8.54 23.17 -9.47
N TYR A 274 7.61 22.71 -8.61
CA TYR A 274 6.23 22.42 -9.03
C TYR A 274 5.49 23.67 -9.54
N ARG A 275 5.65 24.82 -8.86
CA ARG A 275 5.02 26.09 -9.29
C ARG A 275 5.67 26.65 -10.54
N GLU A 276 7.00 26.56 -10.64
CA GLU A 276 7.78 27.01 -11.78
C GLU A 276 7.43 26.22 -13.04
N ILE A 277 7.25 24.89 -12.92
CA ILE A 277 6.81 24.06 -14.05
C ILE A 277 5.41 24.47 -14.52
N LYS A 278 4.46 24.68 -13.60
CA LYS A 278 3.13 25.13 -13.96
C LYS A 278 3.16 26.47 -14.73
N GLN A 279 4.00 27.40 -14.29
CA GLN A 279 4.19 28.68 -14.97
C GLN A 279 4.79 28.48 -16.37
N ARG A 280 5.85 27.66 -16.53
CA ARG A 280 6.45 27.35 -17.83
C ARG A 280 5.46 26.71 -18.80
N LEU A 281 4.64 25.76 -18.34
CA LEU A 281 3.63 25.12 -19.18
C LEU A 281 2.59 26.15 -19.67
N ALA A 282 2.18 27.08 -18.80
CA ALA A 282 1.27 28.16 -19.16
C ALA A 282 1.91 29.12 -20.18
N GLU A 283 3.17 29.53 -19.98
CA GLU A 283 3.92 30.40 -20.91
C GLU A 283 4.11 29.74 -22.29
N GLN A 284 4.36 28.43 -22.31
CA GLN A 284 4.50 27.65 -23.56
C GLN A 284 3.16 27.22 -24.17
N LYS A 285 2.02 27.62 -23.57
CA LYS A 285 0.66 27.23 -23.99
C LYS A 285 0.46 25.71 -24.11
N MET A 286 1.16 24.95 -23.28
CA MET A 286 1.00 23.49 -23.22
C MET A 286 -0.25 23.12 -22.41
N LEU A 287 -1.03 22.18 -22.93
CA LEU A 287 -2.18 21.64 -22.21
C LEU A 287 -1.71 20.73 -21.08
N TYR A 288 -2.26 20.94 -19.90
CA TYR A 288 -2.03 20.09 -18.74
C TYR A 288 -3.31 19.86 -17.96
N THR A 289 -3.37 18.76 -17.23
CA THR A 289 -4.41 18.48 -16.23
C THR A 289 -3.81 18.62 -14.85
N GLU A 290 -4.57 19.15 -13.89
CA GLU A 290 -4.15 19.31 -12.50
C GLU A 290 -5.28 18.86 -11.57
N ASN A 291 -4.91 18.15 -10.51
CA ASN A 291 -5.81 17.76 -9.43
C ASN A 291 -5.15 18.06 -8.06
N PRO A 292 -5.80 17.79 -6.90
CA PRO A 292 -5.24 18.08 -5.60
C PRO A 292 -3.87 17.47 -5.31
N ALA A 293 -3.47 16.36 -5.96
CA ALA A 293 -2.25 15.62 -5.70
C ALA A 293 -1.15 15.80 -6.75
N LEU A 294 -1.50 16.02 -8.02
CA LEU A 294 -0.56 15.97 -9.14
C LEU A 294 -0.95 16.89 -10.30
N LEU A 295 0.03 17.12 -11.19
CA LEU A 295 -0.10 17.74 -12.50
C LEU A 295 0.38 16.76 -13.56
N SER A 296 -0.31 16.66 -14.69
CA SER A 296 0.07 15.80 -15.81
C SER A 296 0.01 16.55 -17.13
N PHE A 297 1.01 16.36 -18.00
CA PHE A 297 1.05 16.88 -19.37
C PHE A 297 1.74 15.92 -20.31
N ASN A 298 1.48 16.06 -21.62
CA ASN A 298 2.12 15.28 -22.65
C ASN A 298 3.16 16.14 -23.40
N TYR A 299 4.29 15.53 -23.74
CA TYR A 299 5.31 16.08 -24.59
C TYR A 299 5.77 15.03 -25.61
N GLU A 300 5.49 15.25 -26.89
CA GLU A 300 5.68 14.27 -27.96
C GLU A 300 5.03 12.92 -27.61
N LYS A 301 5.81 11.83 -27.56
CA LYS A 301 5.35 10.48 -27.15
C LYS A 301 5.35 10.26 -25.64
N TYR A 302 5.88 11.22 -24.87
CA TYR A 302 6.06 11.07 -23.43
C TYR A 302 4.91 11.71 -22.66
N GLN A 303 4.65 11.16 -21.47
CA GLN A 303 3.74 11.75 -20.50
C GLN A 303 4.47 12.00 -19.19
N PHE A 304 4.37 13.22 -18.68
CA PHE A 304 4.82 13.60 -17.35
C PHE A 304 3.67 13.56 -16.36
N VAL A 305 3.91 12.97 -15.20
CA VAL A 305 3.04 13.04 -14.02
C VAL A 305 3.88 13.52 -12.85
N ILE A 306 3.56 14.70 -12.34
CA ILE A 306 4.34 15.41 -11.32
C ILE A 306 3.50 15.52 -10.06
N PHE A 307 3.91 14.85 -9.01
CA PHE A 307 3.24 14.90 -7.72
C PHE A 307 3.69 16.11 -6.90
N LYS A 308 2.80 16.65 -6.06
CA LYS A 308 3.11 17.79 -5.20
C LYS A 308 4.20 17.51 -4.14
N ASN A 309 4.46 16.23 -3.83
CA ASN A 309 5.58 15.82 -2.97
C ASN A 309 6.96 15.89 -3.65
N GLY A 310 6.99 16.18 -4.97
CA GLY A 310 8.20 16.31 -5.77
C GLY A 310 8.59 15.05 -6.55
N ARG A 311 7.80 13.98 -6.49
CA ARG A 311 7.98 12.79 -7.34
C ARG A 311 7.52 13.11 -8.77
N VAL A 312 8.29 12.66 -9.76
CA VAL A 312 7.99 12.83 -11.18
C VAL A 312 8.05 11.47 -11.86
N LEU A 313 7.00 11.10 -12.58
CA LEU A 313 6.98 9.95 -13.46
C LEU A 313 7.07 10.43 -14.92
N LEU A 314 7.97 9.83 -15.68
CA LEU A 314 8.08 10.01 -17.11
C LEU A 314 7.74 8.69 -17.80
N HIS A 315 6.57 8.63 -18.42
CA HIS A 315 6.11 7.48 -19.19
C HIS A 315 6.55 7.57 -20.64
N GLY A 316 6.69 6.43 -21.32
CA GLY A 316 7.05 6.31 -22.75
C GLY A 316 8.50 5.89 -22.98
N THR A 317 9.25 5.57 -21.93
CA THR A 317 10.58 4.96 -22.04
C THR A 317 11.04 4.33 -20.71
N GLU A 318 11.77 3.21 -20.81
CA GLU A 318 12.54 2.61 -19.70
C GLU A 318 14.03 3.00 -19.77
N ASN A 319 14.47 3.66 -20.83
CA ASN A 319 15.86 4.05 -21.02
C ASN A 319 16.20 5.27 -20.15
N LEU A 320 17.02 5.06 -19.12
CA LEU A 320 17.43 6.10 -18.18
C LEU A 320 18.15 7.29 -18.83
N ALA A 321 18.94 7.06 -19.88
CA ALA A 321 19.68 8.12 -20.57
C ALA A 321 18.74 8.99 -21.41
N GLU A 322 17.80 8.37 -22.11
CA GLU A 322 16.73 9.04 -22.86
C GLU A 322 15.84 9.84 -21.91
N ALA A 323 15.35 9.19 -20.84
CA ALA A 323 14.52 9.82 -19.85
C ALA A 323 15.17 11.04 -19.19
N LYS A 324 16.46 10.97 -18.86
CA LYS A 324 17.21 12.11 -18.30
C LYS A 324 17.28 13.29 -19.27
N LYS A 325 17.51 13.05 -20.57
CA LYS A 325 17.52 14.13 -21.58
C LYS A 325 16.18 14.83 -21.67
N ILE A 326 15.08 14.07 -21.71
CA ILE A 326 13.73 14.62 -21.78
C ILE A 326 13.36 15.35 -20.48
N TYR A 327 13.72 14.78 -19.32
CA TYR A 327 13.52 15.42 -18.00
C TYR A 327 14.21 16.79 -17.93
N GLN A 328 15.44 16.89 -18.42
CA GLN A 328 16.23 18.14 -18.39
C GLN A 328 15.63 19.30 -19.23
N LEU A 329 14.76 19.02 -20.21
CA LEU A 329 14.07 20.07 -20.97
C LEU A 329 13.12 20.90 -20.11
N PHE A 330 12.60 20.33 -19.04
CA PHE A 330 11.58 20.96 -18.19
C PHE A 330 12.09 21.33 -16.79
N PHE A 331 13.15 20.67 -16.31
CA PHE A 331 13.55 20.70 -14.91
C PHE A 331 15.00 21.20 -14.65
N ASN A 332 15.60 21.86 -15.64
CA ASN A 332 16.89 22.56 -15.49
C ASN A 332 16.71 24.05 -15.27
#